data_f6030038132111bd4142fd94c3005a14
#
_entry.id   f6030038132111bd4142fd94c3005a14
#
_cell.length_a   1.000
_cell.length_b   1.000
_cell.length_c   1.000
_cell.angle_alpha   90.00
_cell.angle_beta   90.00
_cell.angle_gamma   90.00
#
_symmetry.space_group_name_H-M   'P 1'
#
loop_
_entity.id
_entity.type
_entity.pdbx_description
1 polymer ?
#
loop_
_entity_poly.entity_id
_entity_poly.type
_entity_poly.pdbx_seq_one_letter_code
_entity_poly.pdbx_strand_id
1 'polypeptide(L)'
;MKLITELLLDETTARAKVNPRLRMNYNFHEDLDDPVNRLLNAMEPGTYLRPHRHLNPDKDEVFLLLRGKAAVFIFDESGNVTETITLCPTEGVYGAEIKAGVW
;
A
#
# COMPACT_ATOMS: atom_id res chain seq x y z
N MET A 1 12.49 8.68 -18.20
CA MET A 1 11.61 9.25 -17.15
C MET A 1 10.22 8.65 -17.31
N LYS A 2 9.63 8.15 -16.23
CA LYS A 2 8.22 7.69 -16.20
C LYS A 2 7.40 8.67 -15.38
N LEU A 3 6.24 9.03 -15.86
CA LEU A 3 5.31 9.91 -15.17
C LEU A 3 4.23 9.09 -14.46
N ILE A 4 3.84 9.52 -13.28
CA ILE A 4 2.65 9.03 -12.60
C ILE A 4 1.50 9.97 -12.98
N THR A 5 0.59 9.46 -13.81
CA THR A 5 -0.51 10.25 -14.39
C THR A 5 -1.86 9.65 -14.01
N GLU A 6 -2.93 10.41 -14.16
CA GLU A 6 -4.29 9.90 -14.00
C GLU A 6 -4.54 8.67 -14.88
N LEU A 7 -4.05 8.69 -16.12
CA LEU A 7 -4.19 7.54 -17.02
C LEU A 7 -3.53 6.28 -16.46
N LEU A 8 -2.31 6.39 -15.92
CA LEU A 8 -1.62 5.26 -15.30
C LEU A 8 -2.39 4.73 -14.07
N LEU A 9 -2.91 5.63 -13.25
CA LEU A 9 -3.72 5.25 -12.09
C LEU A 9 -5.02 4.55 -12.53
N ASP A 10 -5.69 5.07 -13.56
CA ASP A 10 -6.94 4.50 -14.09
C ASP A 10 -6.72 3.11 -14.69
N GLU A 11 -5.67 2.92 -15.47
CA GLU A 11 -5.30 1.63 -16.05
C GLU A 11 -4.98 0.59 -14.95
N THR A 12 -4.23 0.98 -13.93
CA THR A 12 -3.89 0.09 -12.82
C THR A 12 -5.13 -0.26 -12.00
N THR A 13 -6.01 0.71 -11.77
CA THR A 13 -7.30 0.50 -11.10
C THR A 13 -8.21 -0.43 -11.90
N ALA A 14 -8.29 -0.26 -13.22
CA ALA A 14 -9.08 -1.14 -14.08
C ALA A 14 -8.62 -2.60 -13.99
N ARG A 15 -7.32 -2.84 -13.92
CA ARG A 15 -6.75 -4.17 -13.70
C ARG A 15 -7.07 -4.72 -12.31
N ALA A 16 -7.03 -3.88 -11.28
CA ALA A 16 -7.41 -4.27 -9.91
C ALA A 16 -8.86 -4.74 -9.84
N LYS A 17 -9.78 -4.04 -10.51
CA LYS A 17 -11.22 -4.38 -10.54
C LYS A 17 -11.52 -5.77 -11.10
N VAL A 18 -10.76 -6.23 -12.07
CA VAL A 18 -10.94 -7.56 -12.69
C VAL A 18 -10.01 -8.63 -12.12
N ASN A 19 -9.15 -8.27 -11.17
CA ASN A 19 -8.28 -9.22 -10.49
C ASN A 19 -9.08 -9.95 -9.38
N PRO A 20 -8.96 -11.27 -9.23
CA PRO A 20 -9.63 -12.00 -8.15
C PRO A 20 -9.33 -11.51 -6.75
N ARG A 21 -8.15 -10.91 -6.53
CA ARG A 21 -7.75 -10.32 -5.25
C ARG A 21 -8.20 -8.87 -5.08
N LEU A 22 -8.83 -8.26 -6.09
CA LEU A 22 -9.26 -6.86 -6.11
C LEU A 22 -8.12 -5.87 -5.82
N ARG A 23 -6.92 -6.21 -6.29
CA ARG A 23 -5.75 -5.33 -6.24
C ARG A 23 -4.79 -5.63 -7.36
N MET A 24 -3.98 -4.64 -7.72
CA MET A 24 -2.95 -4.74 -8.76
C MET A 24 -1.79 -3.81 -8.45
N ASN A 25 -0.58 -4.33 -8.63
CA ASN A 25 0.64 -3.55 -8.55
C ASN A 25 1.09 -3.08 -9.95
N TYR A 26 1.66 -1.89 -10.00
CA TYR A 26 2.49 -1.44 -11.10
C TYR A 26 3.88 -1.15 -10.53
N ASN A 27 4.87 -1.96 -10.88
CA ASN A 27 6.22 -1.89 -10.32
C ASN A 27 7.12 -0.97 -11.15
N PHE A 28 7.85 -0.10 -10.47
CA PHE A 28 8.93 0.70 -11.06
C PHE A 28 10.30 0.02 -10.89
N HIS A 29 10.45 -0.84 -9.89
CA HIS A 29 11.62 -1.70 -9.73
C HIS A 29 11.53 -2.89 -10.68
N GLU A 30 12.68 -3.35 -11.17
CA GLU A 30 12.75 -4.47 -12.11
C GLU A 30 12.75 -5.82 -11.40
N ASP A 31 13.51 -5.90 -10.30
CA ASP A 31 13.68 -7.12 -9.51
C ASP A 31 13.21 -6.94 -8.07
N LEU A 32 12.78 -8.05 -7.44
CA LEU A 32 12.41 -8.05 -6.01
C LEU A 32 13.61 -7.77 -5.10
N ASP A 33 14.83 -8.02 -5.59
CA ASP A 33 16.09 -7.78 -4.88
C ASP A 33 16.57 -6.32 -5.03
N ASP A 34 15.83 -5.49 -5.75
CA ASP A 34 16.14 -4.06 -5.85
C ASP A 34 16.21 -3.47 -4.42
N PRO A 35 17.25 -2.69 -4.08
CA PRO A 35 17.39 -2.10 -2.75
C PRO A 35 16.20 -1.24 -2.32
N VAL A 36 15.50 -0.66 -3.27
CA VAL A 36 14.30 0.15 -3.04
C VAL A 36 13.17 -0.32 -3.93
N ASN A 37 12.20 -1.00 -3.36
CA ASN A 37 10.99 -1.38 -4.07
C ASN A 37 10.07 -0.16 -4.21
N ARG A 38 9.69 0.14 -5.43
CA ARG A 38 8.84 1.29 -5.79
C ARG A 38 7.69 0.79 -6.63
N LEU A 39 6.49 1.02 -6.20
CA LEU A 39 5.30 0.53 -6.90
C LEU A 39 4.07 1.40 -6.63
N LEU A 40 3.16 1.39 -7.57
CA LEU A 40 1.77 1.76 -7.31
C LEU A 40 1.01 0.51 -6.90
N ASN A 41 0.10 0.66 -5.97
CA ASN A 41 -0.78 -0.40 -5.53
C ASN A 41 -2.22 0.08 -5.63
N ALA A 42 -2.93 -0.39 -6.64
CA ALA A 42 -4.36 -0.13 -6.77
C ALA A 42 -5.12 -1.17 -5.95
N MET A 43 -5.95 -0.70 -5.03
CA MET A 43 -6.76 -1.53 -4.14
C MET A 43 -8.22 -1.13 -4.26
N GLU A 44 -9.07 -2.11 -4.55
CA GLU A 44 -10.52 -1.93 -4.60
C GLU A 44 -11.17 -2.28 -3.26
N PRO A 45 -12.34 -1.69 -2.94
CA PRO A 45 -13.12 -2.13 -1.80
C PRO A 45 -13.37 -3.65 -1.83
N GLY A 46 -13.20 -4.29 -0.68
CA GLY A 46 -13.32 -5.75 -0.57
C GLY A 46 -12.01 -6.52 -0.77
N THR A 47 -10.91 -5.86 -1.19
CA THR A 47 -9.61 -6.52 -1.18
C THR A 47 -9.20 -6.86 0.25
N TYR A 48 -8.60 -8.03 0.44
CA TYR A 48 -8.09 -8.46 1.74
C TYR A 48 -6.56 -8.50 1.74
N LEU A 49 -5.96 -7.73 2.62
CA LEU A 49 -4.54 -7.78 2.93
C LEU A 49 -4.38 -8.41 4.31
N ARG A 50 -3.72 -9.57 4.34
CA ARG A 50 -3.40 -10.23 5.61
C ARG A 50 -2.44 -9.34 6.40
N PRO A 51 -2.64 -9.16 7.70
CA PRO A 51 -1.66 -8.49 8.56
C PRO A 51 -0.28 -9.11 8.36
N HIS A 52 0.74 -8.29 8.21
CA HIS A 52 2.11 -8.72 7.99
C HIS A 52 3.07 -7.68 8.54
N ARG A 53 4.32 -8.05 8.71
CA ARG A 53 5.41 -7.16 9.10
C ARG A 53 6.65 -7.48 8.30
N HIS A 54 7.55 -6.53 8.17
CA HIS A 54 8.80 -6.69 7.46
C HIS A 54 9.93 -7.02 8.45
N LEU A 55 10.41 -8.27 8.37
CA LEU A 55 11.56 -8.77 9.11
C LEU A 55 12.42 -9.63 8.19
N ASN A 56 13.74 -9.62 8.40
CA ASN A 56 14.70 -10.48 7.71
C ASN A 56 14.66 -10.40 6.17
N PRO A 57 15.03 -9.26 5.55
CA PRO A 57 15.61 -8.08 6.20
C PRO A 57 14.57 -7.16 6.79
N ASP A 58 14.97 -6.40 7.82
CA ASP A 58 14.15 -5.31 8.35
C ASP A 58 14.02 -4.22 7.30
N LYS A 59 12.78 -3.83 7.00
CA LYS A 59 12.48 -2.76 6.04
C LYS A 59 11.43 -1.84 6.62
N ASP A 60 11.75 -0.57 6.66
CA ASP A 60 10.74 0.48 6.85
C ASP A 60 9.92 0.62 5.57
N GLU A 61 8.66 0.91 5.70
CA GLU A 61 7.75 1.12 4.59
C GLU A 61 7.13 2.51 4.68
N VAL A 62 7.19 3.24 3.58
CA VAL A 62 6.44 4.50 3.42
C VAL A 62 5.44 4.31 2.29
N PHE A 63 4.20 4.65 2.54
CA PHE A 63 3.19 4.68 1.50
C PHE A 63 2.38 5.95 1.53
N LEU A 64 2.01 6.40 0.35
CA LEU A 64 1.20 7.58 0.13
C LEU A 64 -0.07 7.18 -0.60
N LEU A 65 -1.19 7.70 -0.17
CA LEU A 65 -2.45 7.55 -0.86
C LEU A 65 -2.60 8.69 -1.87
N LEU A 66 -2.58 8.36 -3.15
CA LEU A 66 -2.69 9.36 -4.21
C LEU A 66 -4.13 9.80 -4.44
N ARG A 67 -5.09 8.89 -4.25
CA ARG A 67 -6.53 9.16 -4.34
C ARG A 67 -7.33 8.13 -3.58
N GLY A 68 -8.57 8.48 -3.22
CA GLY A 68 -9.48 7.61 -2.49
C GLY A 68 -9.34 7.74 -0.97
N LYS A 69 -9.71 6.68 -0.28
CA LYS A 69 -9.70 6.60 1.18
C LYS A 69 -9.29 5.20 1.61
N ALA A 70 -8.40 5.11 2.58
CA ALA A 70 -7.92 3.84 3.12
C ALA A 70 -7.75 3.92 4.63
N ALA A 71 -7.90 2.79 5.31
CA ALA A 71 -7.59 2.67 6.73
C ALA A 71 -6.33 1.80 6.93
N VAL A 72 -5.48 2.23 7.84
CA VAL A 72 -4.30 1.47 8.29
C VAL A 72 -4.54 1.02 9.70
N PHE A 73 -4.33 -0.26 9.94
CA PHE A 73 -4.49 -0.88 11.27
C PHE A 73 -3.13 -1.38 11.74
N ILE A 74 -2.76 -1.03 12.95
CA ILE A 74 -1.59 -1.55 13.63
C ILE A 74 -2.05 -2.56 14.68
N PHE A 75 -1.34 -3.68 14.77
CA PHE A 75 -1.68 -4.79 15.66
C PHE A 75 -0.56 -5.05 16.67
N ASP A 76 -0.93 -5.53 17.83
CA ASP A 76 0.01 -6.10 18.78
C ASP A 76 0.36 -7.57 18.43
N GLU A 77 1.26 -8.17 19.19
CA GLU A 77 1.69 -9.56 19.01
C GLU A 77 0.56 -10.58 19.24
N SER A 78 -0.50 -10.17 19.91
CA SER A 78 -1.69 -11.01 20.19
C SER A 78 -2.76 -10.85 19.10
N GLY A 79 -2.55 -9.97 18.12
CA GLY A 79 -3.49 -9.71 17.03
C GLY A 79 -4.58 -8.69 17.36
N ASN A 80 -4.45 -7.95 18.46
CA ASN A 80 -5.37 -6.87 18.77
C ASN A 80 -4.98 -5.60 18.03
N VAL A 81 -5.97 -4.85 17.55
CA VAL A 81 -5.74 -3.54 16.95
C VAL A 81 -5.37 -2.54 18.06
N THR A 82 -4.19 -1.94 17.94
CA THR A 82 -3.69 -0.93 18.88
C THR A 82 -3.79 0.49 18.34
N GLU A 83 -3.79 0.65 17.02
CA GLU A 83 -3.90 1.95 16.37
C GLU A 83 -4.64 1.82 15.04
N THR A 84 -5.44 2.83 14.72
CA THR A 84 -6.11 2.93 13.43
C THR A 84 -5.97 4.35 12.90
N ILE A 85 -5.53 4.47 11.65
CA ILE A 85 -5.40 5.76 10.95
C ILE A 85 -6.18 5.69 9.65
N THR A 86 -6.96 6.72 9.37
CA THR A 86 -7.60 6.88 8.06
C THR A 86 -6.76 7.80 7.19
N LEU A 87 -6.37 7.31 6.03
CA LEU A 87 -5.73 8.09 4.99
C LEU A 87 -6.80 8.63 4.05
N CYS A 88 -6.78 9.92 3.82
CA CYS A 88 -7.71 10.59 2.92
C CYS A 88 -7.08 11.92 2.44
N PRO A 89 -6.54 12.01 1.23
CA PRO A 89 -5.88 13.21 0.73
C PRO A 89 -6.75 14.45 0.77
N THR A 90 -8.05 14.32 0.52
CA THR A 90 -9.01 15.44 0.59
C THR A 90 -9.26 15.95 2.01
N GLU A 91 -8.89 15.18 3.02
CA GLU A 91 -8.94 15.55 4.45
C GLU A 91 -7.55 15.89 5.01
N GLY A 92 -6.52 15.94 4.15
CA GLY A 92 -5.16 16.35 4.51
C GLY A 92 -4.30 15.25 5.13
N VAL A 93 -4.69 13.97 5.07
CA VAL A 93 -3.91 12.83 5.57
C VAL A 93 -3.50 11.98 4.38
N TYR A 94 -2.24 12.05 4.01
CA TYR A 94 -1.74 11.54 2.73
C TYR A 94 -1.08 10.17 2.81
N GLY A 95 -0.51 9.79 3.94
CA GLY A 95 0.22 8.55 4.02
C GLY A 95 0.76 8.26 5.42
N ALA A 96 1.55 7.21 5.52
CA ALA A 96 2.19 6.79 6.75
C ALA A 96 3.54 6.14 6.51
N GLU A 97 4.42 6.24 7.49
CA GLU A 97 5.63 5.43 7.59
C GLU A 97 5.40 4.35 8.64
N ILE A 98 5.62 3.11 8.25
CA ILE A 98 5.55 1.95 9.14
C ILE A 98 6.97 1.41 9.33
N LYS A 99 7.43 1.36 10.56
CA LYS A 99 8.76 0.85 10.88
C LYS A 99 8.83 -0.67 10.75
N ALA A 100 10.01 -1.16 10.44
CA ALA A 100 10.27 -2.60 10.43
C ALA A 100 9.82 -3.25 11.74
N GLY A 101 9.26 -4.46 11.65
CA GLY A 101 8.80 -5.21 12.81
C GLY A 101 7.42 -4.83 13.35
N VAL A 102 6.81 -3.76 12.87
CA VAL A 102 5.42 -3.39 13.22
C VAL A 102 4.44 -4.22 12.41
N TRP A 103 3.43 -4.79 13.10
CA TRP A 103 2.35 -5.53 12.45
C TRP A 103 1.29 -4.61 11.86
#